data_af64cc67d95758cdc47cf9f5820217dd
#
_entry.id   af64cc67d95758cdc47cf9f5820217dd
#
_cell.length_a   1.000
_cell.length_b   1.000
_cell.length_c   1.000
_cell.angle_alpha   90.00
_cell.angle_beta   90.00
_cell.angle_gamma   90.00
#
_symmetry.space_group_name_H-M   'P 1'
#
loop_
_entity.id
_entity.type
_entity.pdbx_description
1 polymer ?
#
loop_
_entity_poly.entity_id
_entity_poly.type
_entity_poly.pdbx_seq_one_letter_code
_entity_poly.pdbx_strand_id
1 'polypeptide(L)'
;MTSSPDRTSAARTPAPPDAMPPALSSMWRLCRLGYRHEPRLMLAAFVLSQLAALPDALLALWLMLLGKGVVGGDAALVRWSAVGLGMSAAASWFLRIVSTRVQRRFRDKVTIALEAHVARLQATVVTIAHHERPDYLDRLAMLRNQVFVLDHMYMSVFATCGWILRLGITIALLASVHPALALLAAFALPTVLTSTWRPAVERTAQERAGQANRLARHLFTTATTAAPGKEVRVTGIGRRIAAARRDAFERGYAPIAAARWGSAVWHTLAWAVFGAAYVGAIVFVAAVVKAPPADVLLVLAAGSRLSAYVGATVGEIGFLRGFWMDGSRRLAWLEDYAASLASHADRPVPGALARGIRLEGVSFAYPATSRLVLDDVSVTLPAGAIVAIVGENGAGKTTLVKLLAKMYEPTSGSIFVDDTPLARVPADGWRARLAGAFQDFFRFEFLARQTIGLGDPPRVDDERAVLAAAERGGADDVVERLPAGLATQLGKSWPQGVELSFGQWQKLALARGFMRDDPLLLILDEPTAALDAETEHALFDRYAAAARARHRDARDGGPITLLVSHRFSTVRMADLIVVLDGARVVEVGGHDELMARGGQYSQLYGIQAAAYR
;
A
#
# COMPACT_ATOMS: atom_id res chain seq x y z
N MET A 1 41.64 30.26 22.25
CA MET A 1 41.53 29.28 21.18
C MET A 1 41.33 27.93 21.82
N THR A 2 40.07 27.53 22.06
CA THR A 2 39.68 26.22 22.53
C THR A 2 38.64 25.70 21.57
N SER A 3 39.02 24.71 20.79
CA SER A 3 38.22 24.01 19.82
C SER A 3 37.12 23.21 20.51
N SER A 4 35.86 23.54 20.21
CA SER A 4 34.72 22.71 20.51
C SER A 4 34.82 21.34 19.77
N PRO A 5 34.51 20.22 20.42
CA PRO A 5 34.45 18.96 19.72
C PRO A 5 33.21 18.93 18.82
N ASP A 6 33.44 18.48 17.61
CA ASP A 6 32.50 18.19 16.55
C ASP A 6 31.31 17.37 17.08
N ARG A 7 30.12 17.93 17.04
CA ARG A 7 28.88 17.20 17.27
C ARG A 7 28.64 16.27 16.09
N THR A 8 29.13 15.05 16.20
CA THR A 8 28.91 13.97 15.25
C THR A 8 27.44 13.83 14.90
N SER A 9 27.20 13.96 13.61
CA SER A 9 26.03 13.64 12.83
C SER A 9 25.18 12.51 13.42
N ALA A 10 24.08 12.87 14.07
CA ALA A 10 22.98 11.94 14.32
C ALA A 10 22.47 11.43 12.96
N ALA A 11 22.41 10.12 12.80
CA ALA A 11 21.87 9.47 11.62
C ALA A 11 20.40 9.90 11.45
N ARG A 12 20.18 10.93 10.63
CA ARG A 12 18.83 11.30 10.20
C ARG A 12 18.25 10.12 9.45
N THR A 13 17.12 9.62 9.91
CA THR A 13 16.29 8.70 9.09
C THR A 13 16.24 9.30 7.69
N PRO A 14 16.71 8.60 6.65
CA PRO A 14 16.75 9.16 5.31
C PRO A 14 15.34 9.62 4.94
N ALA A 15 15.20 10.90 4.62
CA ALA A 15 13.96 11.41 4.08
C ALA A 15 13.62 10.55 2.84
N PRO A 16 12.36 10.15 2.63
CA PRO A 16 12.03 9.40 1.43
C PRO A 16 12.48 10.20 0.22
N PRO A 17 12.92 9.55 -0.85
CA PRO A 17 13.29 10.24 -2.07
C PRO A 17 12.11 11.12 -2.48
N ASP A 18 12.26 12.44 -2.38
CA ASP A 18 11.19 13.40 -2.67
C ASP A 18 10.77 13.34 -4.14
N ALA A 19 11.68 12.92 -5.00
CA ALA A 19 11.44 12.80 -6.43
C ALA A 19 10.92 11.40 -6.80
N MET A 20 9.85 11.38 -7.62
CA MET A 20 9.38 10.14 -8.24
C MET A 20 10.45 9.60 -9.21
N PRO A 21 10.73 8.29 -9.21
CA PRO A 21 11.66 7.67 -10.16
C PRO A 21 11.27 7.95 -11.61
N PRO A 22 12.22 7.88 -12.58
CA PRO A 22 11.93 8.07 -13.99
C PRO A 22 10.89 7.08 -14.51
N ALA A 23 9.96 7.55 -15.36
CA ALA A 23 8.80 6.79 -15.79
C ALA A 23 9.15 5.50 -16.56
N LEU A 24 10.10 5.58 -17.50
CA LEU A 24 10.49 4.43 -18.34
C LEU A 24 11.21 3.34 -17.52
N SER A 25 12.10 3.73 -16.60
CA SER A 25 12.78 2.76 -15.73
C SER A 25 11.81 2.07 -14.78
N SER A 26 10.82 2.80 -14.26
CA SER A 26 9.77 2.25 -13.40
C SER A 26 8.89 1.26 -14.16
N MET A 27 8.48 1.61 -15.38
CA MET A 27 7.73 0.71 -16.27
C MET A 27 8.54 -0.56 -16.56
N TRP A 28 9.85 -0.41 -16.81
CA TRP A 28 10.72 -1.56 -17.04
C TRP A 28 10.86 -2.46 -15.80
N ARG A 29 10.95 -1.89 -14.60
CA ARG A 29 10.95 -2.65 -13.33
C ARG A 29 9.66 -3.48 -13.20
N LEU A 30 8.50 -2.88 -13.50
CA LEU A 30 7.22 -3.57 -13.46
C LEU A 30 7.14 -4.68 -14.52
N CYS A 31 7.59 -4.42 -15.76
CA CYS A 31 7.68 -5.45 -16.80
C CYS A 31 8.59 -6.63 -16.38
N ARG A 32 9.74 -6.32 -15.77
CA ARG A 32 10.66 -7.34 -15.25
C ARG A 32 10.03 -8.17 -14.11
N LEU A 33 9.22 -7.54 -13.27
CA LEU A 33 8.49 -8.23 -12.20
C LEU A 33 7.52 -9.27 -12.79
N GLY A 34 6.68 -8.87 -13.75
CA GLY A 34 5.76 -9.78 -14.43
C GLY A 34 6.46 -10.91 -15.17
N TYR A 35 7.59 -10.60 -15.84
CA TYR A 35 8.40 -11.61 -16.52
C TYR A 35 9.03 -12.62 -15.53
N ARG A 36 9.49 -12.18 -14.38
CA ARG A 36 10.06 -13.08 -13.36
C ARG A 36 9.03 -14.04 -12.78
N HIS A 37 7.79 -13.60 -12.62
CA HIS A 37 6.74 -14.45 -12.06
C HIS A 37 6.15 -15.43 -13.08
N GLU A 38 5.86 -14.98 -14.30
CA GLU A 38 5.18 -15.79 -15.32
C GLU A 38 5.77 -15.57 -16.73
N PRO A 39 7.03 -15.98 -16.98
CA PRO A 39 7.73 -15.67 -18.24
C PRO A 39 7.04 -16.26 -19.46
N ARG A 40 6.58 -17.52 -19.36
CA ARG A 40 5.95 -18.23 -20.49
C ARG A 40 4.61 -17.62 -20.88
N LEU A 41 3.79 -17.28 -19.87
CA LEU A 41 2.48 -16.67 -20.13
C LEU A 41 2.61 -15.24 -20.65
N MET A 42 3.57 -14.46 -20.15
CA MET A 42 3.83 -13.11 -20.63
C MET A 42 4.25 -13.12 -22.10
N LEU A 43 5.21 -14.00 -22.47
CA LEU A 43 5.67 -14.12 -23.85
C LEU A 43 4.55 -14.61 -24.77
N ALA A 44 3.80 -15.63 -24.37
CA ALA A 44 2.66 -16.14 -25.13
C ALA A 44 1.56 -15.07 -25.32
N ALA A 45 1.23 -14.33 -24.28
CA ALA A 45 0.26 -13.23 -24.33
C ALA A 45 0.70 -12.13 -25.30
N PHE A 46 1.98 -11.75 -25.25
CA PHE A 46 2.55 -10.75 -26.16
C PHE A 46 2.52 -11.25 -27.61
N VAL A 47 3.08 -12.42 -27.90
CA VAL A 47 3.16 -12.97 -29.26
C VAL A 47 1.77 -13.18 -29.87
N LEU A 48 0.85 -13.77 -29.10
CA LEU A 48 -0.54 -13.95 -29.56
C LEU A 48 -1.25 -12.61 -29.82
N SER A 49 -0.94 -11.58 -29.02
CA SER A 49 -1.45 -10.22 -29.25
C SER A 49 -0.97 -9.65 -30.58
N GLN A 50 0.31 -9.84 -30.91
CA GLN A 50 0.87 -9.37 -32.18
C GLN A 50 0.35 -10.20 -33.37
N LEU A 51 0.27 -11.52 -33.23
CA LEU A 51 -0.31 -12.38 -34.27
C LEU A 51 -1.78 -12.05 -34.55
N ALA A 52 -2.56 -11.71 -33.54
CA ALA A 52 -3.95 -11.29 -33.71
C ALA A 52 -4.09 -9.93 -34.44
N ALA A 53 -3.02 -9.15 -34.56
CA ALA A 53 -3.02 -7.90 -35.29
C ALA A 53 -2.87 -8.08 -36.80
N LEU A 54 -2.20 -9.14 -37.26
CA LEU A 54 -1.85 -9.34 -38.67
C LEU A 54 -3.06 -9.54 -39.59
N PRO A 55 -4.01 -10.46 -39.29
CA PRO A 55 -5.12 -10.73 -40.22
C PRO A 55 -5.98 -9.49 -40.48
N ASP A 56 -6.16 -8.64 -39.44
CA ASP A 56 -6.90 -7.40 -39.55
C ASP A 56 -6.19 -6.36 -40.44
N ALA A 57 -4.89 -6.21 -40.32
CA ALA A 57 -4.07 -5.32 -41.12
C ALA A 57 -3.98 -5.75 -42.58
N LEU A 58 -3.98 -7.07 -42.85
CA LEU A 58 -3.89 -7.64 -44.21
C LEU A 58 -5.22 -7.68 -44.98
N LEU A 59 -6.34 -7.32 -44.35
CA LEU A 59 -7.65 -7.38 -44.99
C LEU A 59 -7.72 -6.50 -46.24
N ALA A 60 -7.12 -5.31 -46.22
CA ALA A 60 -7.05 -4.42 -47.38
C ALA A 60 -6.27 -5.03 -48.55
N LEU A 61 -5.21 -5.79 -48.28
CA LEU A 61 -4.43 -6.53 -49.27
C LEU A 61 -5.29 -7.61 -49.96
N TRP A 62 -6.06 -8.38 -49.20
CA TRP A 62 -6.93 -9.41 -49.76
C TRP A 62 -8.02 -8.82 -50.63
N LEU A 63 -8.59 -7.67 -50.25
CA LEU A 63 -9.58 -6.96 -51.06
C LEU A 63 -8.99 -6.43 -52.35
N MET A 64 -7.77 -5.90 -52.33
CA MET A 64 -7.06 -5.47 -53.55
C MET A 64 -6.81 -6.66 -54.49
N LEU A 65 -6.31 -7.79 -53.99
CA LEU A 65 -6.03 -8.99 -54.80
C LEU A 65 -7.31 -9.58 -55.37
N LEU A 66 -8.41 -9.56 -54.62
CA LEU A 66 -9.74 -9.97 -55.11
C LEU A 66 -10.19 -9.08 -56.27
N GLY A 67 -10.11 -7.74 -56.08
CA GLY A 67 -10.44 -6.78 -57.14
C GLY A 67 -9.59 -6.95 -58.39
N LYS A 68 -8.29 -7.20 -58.23
CA LYS A 68 -7.34 -7.48 -59.34
C LYS A 68 -7.74 -8.72 -60.13
N GLY A 69 -8.09 -9.82 -59.43
CA GLY A 69 -8.56 -11.06 -60.05
C GLY A 69 -9.88 -10.88 -60.81
N VAL A 70 -10.83 -10.16 -60.22
CA VAL A 70 -12.13 -9.89 -60.89
C VAL A 70 -11.98 -9.04 -62.15
N VAL A 71 -11.21 -7.95 -62.09
CA VAL A 71 -10.98 -7.06 -63.23
C VAL A 71 -10.14 -7.76 -64.32
N GLY A 72 -9.16 -8.56 -63.90
CA GLY A 72 -8.28 -9.31 -64.82
C GLY A 72 -8.88 -10.63 -65.38
N GLY A 73 -10.08 -11.03 -64.92
CA GLY A 73 -10.68 -12.30 -65.30
C GLY A 73 -9.96 -13.54 -64.79
N ASP A 74 -9.04 -13.42 -63.83
CA ASP A 74 -8.27 -14.51 -63.23
C ASP A 74 -9.05 -15.23 -62.12
N ALA A 75 -9.73 -16.31 -62.51
CA ALA A 75 -10.53 -17.12 -61.58
C ALA A 75 -9.68 -17.80 -60.49
N ALA A 76 -8.39 -18.04 -60.70
CA ALA A 76 -7.51 -18.61 -59.67
C ALA A 76 -7.21 -17.55 -58.61
N LEU A 77 -6.85 -16.34 -59.01
CA LEU A 77 -6.59 -15.22 -58.08
C LEU A 77 -7.84 -14.86 -57.29
N VAL A 78 -9.03 -14.86 -57.90
CA VAL A 78 -10.31 -14.65 -57.21
C VAL A 78 -10.52 -15.71 -56.12
N ARG A 79 -10.36 -16.99 -56.46
CA ARG A 79 -10.52 -18.08 -55.45
C ARG A 79 -9.54 -17.95 -54.29
N TRP A 80 -8.25 -17.77 -54.57
CA TRP A 80 -7.23 -17.66 -53.53
C TRP A 80 -7.45 -16.39 -52.67
N SER A 81 -7.80 -15.29 -53.23
CA SER A 81 -8.07 -14.06 -52.49
C SER A 81 -9.34 -14.18 -51.63
N ALA A 82 -10.38 -14.84 -52.12
CA ALA A 82 -11.60 -15.10 -51.33
C ALA A 82 -11.32 -16.05 -50.15
N VAL A 83 -10.53 -17.11 -50.38
CA VAL A 83 -10.07 -18.01 -49.32
C VAL A 83 -9.21 -17.25 -48.33
N GLY A 84 -8.25 -16.44 -48.79
CA GLY A 84 -7.41 -15.61 -47.92
C GLY A 84 -8.20 -14.64 -47.06
N LEU A 85 -9.22 -14.00 -47.61
CA LEU A 85 -10.12 -13.11 -46.90
C LEU A 85 -10.90 -13.86 -45.81
N GLY A 86 -11.50 -15.01 -46.16
CA GLY A 86 -12.22 -15.87 -45.21
C GLY A 86 -11.34 -16.39 -44.09
N MET A 87 -10.13 -16.88 -44.44
CA MET A 87 -9.13 -17.33 -43.47
C MET A 87 -8.67 -16.19 -42.56
N SER A 88 -8.43 -14.99 -43.11
CA SER A 88 -8.07 -13.81 -42.28
C SER A 88 -9.19 -13.43 -41.34
N ALA A 89 -10.44 -13.46 -41.74
CA ALA A 89 -11.58 -13.18 -40.88
C ALA A 89 -11.68 -14.22 -39.74
N ALA A 90 -11.62 -15.51 -40.08
CA ALA A 90 -11.66 -16.60 -39.12
C ALA A 90 -10.44 -16.56 -38.15
N ALA A 91 -9.24 -16.34 -38.67
CA ALA A 91 -8.01 -16.23 -37.88
C ALA A 91 -8.05 -15.01 -36.95
N SER A 92 -8.54 -13.87 -37.43
CA SER A 92 -8.71 -12.66 -36.61
C SER A 92 -9.61 -12.93 -35.39
N TRP A 93 -10.75 -13.59 -35.62
CA TRP A 93 -11.70 -13.93 -34.56
C TRP A 93 -11.10 -14.96 -33.59
N PHE A 94 -10.52 -16.06 -34.11
CA PHE A 94 -9.91 -17.12 -33.31
C PHE A 94 -8.73 -16.61 -32.48
N LEU A 95 -7.76 -15.93 -33.12
CA LEU A 95 -6.56 -15.42 -32.44
C LEU A 95 -6.93 -14.38 -31.37
N ARG A 96 -7.95 -13.55 -31.61
CA ARG A 96 -8.44 -12.60 -30.62
C ARG A 96 -8.99 -13.30 -29.39
N ILE A 97 -9.78 -14.38 -29.54
CA ILE A 97 -10.31 -15.15 -28.40
C ILE A 97 -9.18 -15.81 -27.62
N VAL A 98 -8.28 -16.51 -28.31
CA VAL A 98 -7.16 -17.21 -27.68
C VAL A 98 -6.23 -16.21 -26.98
N SER A 99 -5.86 -15.12 -27.66
CA SER A 99 -5.03 -14.07 -27.09
C SER A 99 -5.67 -13.47 -25.82
N THR A 100 -6.96 -13.14 -25.87
CA THR A 100 -7.68 -12.59 -24.72
C THR A 100 -7.71 -13.57 -23.55
N ARG A 101 -7.86 -14.88 -23.80
CA ARG A 101 -7.82 -15.91 -22.74
C ARG A 101 -6.46 -15.99 -22.08
N VAL A 102 -5.39 -16.04 -22.88
CA VAL A 102 -4.02 -16.12 -22.36
C VAL A 102 -3.66 -14.84 -21.61
N GLN A 103 -4.04 -13.67 -22.15
CA GLN A 103 -3.84 -12.38 -21.48
C GLN A 103 -4.56 -12.30 -20.13
N ARG A 104 -5.82 -12.76 -20.05
CA ARG A 104 -6.56 -12.79 -18.77
C ARG A 104 -5.84 -13.69 -17.75
N ARG A 105 -5.46 -14.90 -18.15
CA ARG A 105 -4.75 -15.82 -17.24
C ARG A 105 -3.42 -15.26 -16.76
N PHE A 106 -2.67 -14.61 -17.64
CA PHE A 106 -1.45 -13.90 -17.25
C PHE A 106 -1.75 -12.79 -16.23
N ARG A 107 -2.76 -11.96 -16.54
CA ARG A 107 -3.17 -10.86 -15.69
C ARG A 107 -3.55 -11.34 -14.29
N ASP A 108 -4.43 -12.33 -14.18
CA ASP A 108 -4.91 -12.83 -12.89
C ASP A 108 -3.75 -13.29 -11.99
N LYS A 109 -2.76 -14.00 -12.56
CA LYS A 109 -1.57 -14.42 -11.81
C LYS A 109 -0.65 -13.28 -11.42
N VAL A 110 -0.46 -12.31 -12.30
CA VAL A 110 0.40 -11.13 -12.02
C VAL A 110 -0.25 -10.20 -11.03
N THR A 111 -1.58 -10.04 -11.04
CA THR A 111 -2.31 -9.25 -10.03
C THR A 111 -2.04 -9.80 -8.64
N ILE A 112 -2.21 -11.11 -8.44
CA ILE A 112 -1.91 -11.76 -7.15
C ILE A 112 -0.46 -11.51 -6.72
N ALA A 113 0.50 -11.63 -7.65
CA ALA A 113 1.90 -11.39 -7.38
C ALA A 113 2.20 -9.93 -7.02
N LEU A 114 1.56 -8.98 -7.71
CA LEU A 114 1.70 -7.54 -7.44
C LEU A 114 1.11 -7.15 -6.08
N GLU A 115 -0.09 -7.63 -5.76
CA GLU A 115 -0.72 -7.37 -4.47
C GLU A 115 0.12 -7.95 -3.33
N ALA A 116 0.58 -9.19 -3.46
CA ALA A 116 1.47 -9.82 -2.49
C ALA A 116 2.81 -9.08 -2.36
N HIS A 117 3.36 -8.56 -3.48
CA HIS A 117 4.59 -7.78 -3.46
C HIS A 117 4.42 -6.45 -2.71
N VAL A 118 3.35 -5.70 -3.00
CA VAL A 118 3.04 -4.44 -2.30
C VAL A 118 2.76 -4.69 -0.82
N ALA A 119 1.97 -5.72 -0.49
CA ALA A 119 1.69 -6.08 0.90
C ALA A 119 2.99 -6.43 1.65
N ARG A 120 3.89 -7.18 1.02
CA ARG A 120 5.20 -7.52 1.58
C ARG A 120 6.04 -6.27 1.81
N LEU A 121 6.16 -5.39 0.81
CA LEU A 121 6.92 -4.14 0.95
C LEU A 121 6.41 -3.32 2.13
N GLN A 122 5.08 -3.20 2.30
CA GLN A 122 4.49 -2.48 3.43
C GLN A 122 4.75 -3.16 4.78
N ALA A 123 4.63 -4.48 4.84
CA ALA A 123 4.79 -5.24 6.07
C ALA A 123 6.26 -5.35 6.53
N THR A 124 7.23 -5.19 5.63
CA THR A 124 8.67 -5.37 5.93
C THR A 124 9.45 -4.06 6.10
N VAL A 125 8.80 -2.91 6.00
CA VAL A 125 9.43 -1.63 6.35
C VAL A 125 9.81 -1.63 7.83
N VAL A 126 11.08 -1.30 8.11
CA VAL A 126 11.68 -1.43 9.44
C VAL A 126 10.98 -0.61 10.52
N THR A 127 10.47 0.58 10.18
CA THR A 127 9.81 1.50 11.12
C THR A 127 8.34 1.71 10.75
N ILE A 128 7.54 2.24 11.69
CA ILE A 128 6.16 2.66 11.43
C ILE A 128 6.04 4.16 11.16
N ALA A 129 7.16 4.90 11.15
CA ALA A 129 7.20 6.35 10.98
C ALA A 129 6.52 6.84 9.68
N HIS A 130 6.54 6.02 8.65
CA HIS A 130 5.90 6.31 7.36
C HIS A 130 4.37 6.39 7.45
N HIS A 131 3.72 5.66 8.36
CA HIS A 131 2.27 5.71 8.56
C HIS A 131 1.77 7.03 9.19
N GLU A 132 2.67 7.85 9.71
CA GLU A 132 2.34 9.16 10.32
C GLU A 132 2.66 10.34 9.38
N ARG A 133 3.20 10.06 8.19
CA ARG A 133 3.56 11.08 7.19
C ARG A 133 2.45 11.27 6.17
N PRO A 134 1.80 12.46 6.11
CA PRO A 134 0.71 12.71 5.17
C PRO A 134 1.12 12.52 3.71
N ASP A 135 2.32 12.95 3.31
CA ASP A 135 2.86 12.80 1.96
C ASP A 135 3.03 11.33 1.56
N TYR A 136 3.47 10.48 2.49
CA TYR A 136 3.56 9.04 2.27
C TYR A 136 2.17 8.40 2.16
N LEU A 137 1.27 8.73 3.08
CA LEU A 137 -0.10 8.20 3.10
C LEU A 137 -0.87 8.57 1.83
N ASP A 138 -0.70 9.80 1.32
CA ASP A 138 -1.32 10.22 0.07
C ASP A 138 -0.79 9.40 -1.12
N ARG A 139 0.53 9.20 -1.22
CA ARG A 139 1.14 8.39 -2.27
C ARG A 139 0.73 6.92 -2.16
N LEU A 140 0.69 6.39 -0.95
CA LEU A 140 0.26 5.01 -0.68
C LEU A 140 -1.23 4.82 -1.00
N ALA A 141 -2.10 5.76 -0.60
CA ALA A 141 -3.52 5.70 -0.90
C ALA A 141 -3.79 5.66 -2.41
N MET A 142 -3.04 6.47 -3.18
CA MET A 142 -3.12 6.45 -4.64
C MET A 142 -2.61 5.11 -5.20
N LEU A 143 -1.49 4.58 -4.71
CA LEU A 143 -0.98 3.28 -5.12
C LEU A 143 -1.97 2.16 -4.79
N ARG A 144 -2.50 2.13 -3.57
CA ARG A 144 -3.48 1.12 -3.13
C ARG A 144 -4.73 1.11 -4.01
N ASN A 145 -5.19 2.28 -4.44
CA ASN A 145 -6.33 2.39 -5.35
C ASN A 145 -5.98 1.99 -6.80
N GLN A 146 -4.71 1.85 -7.13
CA GLN A 146 -4.21 1.53 -8.48
C GLN A 146 -3.57 0.15 -8.59
N VAL A 147 -3.22 -0.52 -7.49
CA VAL A 147 -2.51 -1.83 -7.51
C VAL A 147 -3.26 -2.86 -8.33
N PHE A 148 -4.59 -2.97 -8.12
CA PHE A 148 -5.43 -3.94 -8.83
C PHE A 148 -5.65 -3.61 -10.32
N VAL A 149 -5.14 -2.46 -10.79
CA VAL A 149 -5.19 -2.07 -12.21
C VAL A 149 -3.79 -1.97 -12.85
N LEU A 150 -2.70 -2.11 -12.07
CA LEU A 150 -1.32 -2.09 -12.61
C LEU A 150 -1.06 -3.25 -13.58
N ASP A 151 -1.75 -4.37 -13.44
CA ASP A 151 -1.74 -5.48 -14.38
C ASP A 151 -2.19 -5.08 -15.79
N HIS A 152 -3.08 -4.09 -15.91
CA HIS A 152 -3.53 -3.55 -17.20
C HIS A 152 -2.42 -2.82 -17.96
N MET A 153 -1.36 -2.37 -17.29
CA MET A 153 -0.21 -1.78 -17.97
C MET A 153 0.41 -2.76 -18.98
N TYR A 154 0.51 -4.04 -18.64
CA TYR A 154 1.03 -5.05 -19.57
C TYR A 154 0.14 -5.16 -20.81
N MET A 155 -1.18 -5.13 -20.62
CA MET A 155 -2.14 -5.19 -21.73
C MET A 155 -2.04 -3.94 -22.60
N SER A 156 -1.87 -2.76 -21.99
CA SER A 156 -1.68 -1.51 -22.73
C SER A 156 -0.38 -1.51 -23.52
N VAL A 157 0.71 -2.04 -22.99
CA VAL A 157 1.98 -2.22 -23.72
C VAL A 157 1.80 -3.17 -24.92
N PHE A 158 1.13 -4.32 -24.70
CA PHE A 158 0.89 -5.29 -25.78
C PHE A 158 -0.02 -4.71 -26.87
N ALA A 159 -1.07 -4.01 -26.47
CA ALA A 159 -1.98 -3.32 -27.38
C ALA A 159 -1.26 -2.24 -28.18
N THR A 160 -0.43 -1.41 -27.52
CA THR A 160 0.36 -0.35 -28.18
C THR A 160 1.24 -0.93 -29.28
N CYS A 161 1.98 -2.01 -28.99
CA CYS A 161 2.79 -2.70 -29.99
C CYS A 161 1.93 -3.24 -31.16
N GLY A 162 0.77 -3.80 -30.86
CA GLY A 162 -0.16 -4.32 -31.87
C GLY A 162 -0.76 -3.21 -32.75
N TRP A 163 -1.06 -2.05 -32.17
CA TRP A 163 -1.54 -0.89 -32.95
C TRP A 163 -0.43 -0.28 -33.82
N ILE A 164 0.79 -0.19 -33.31
CA ILE A 164 1.96 0.27 -34.10
C ILE A 164 2.19 -0.69 -35.29
N LEU A 165 2.09 -1.99 -35.06
CA LEU A 165 2.24 -2.99 -36.12
C LEU A 165 1.17 -2.84 -37.21
N ARG A 166 -0.12 -2.71 -36.83
CA ARG A 166 -1.21 -2.46 -37.79
C ARG A 166 -1.02 -1.17 -38.56
N LEU A 167 -0.63 -0.10 -37.87
CA LEU A 167 -0.37 1.20 -38.47
C LEU A 167 0.78 1.11 -39.49
N GLY A 168 1.90 0.48 -39.12
CA GLY A 168 3.05 0.29 -40.02
C GLY A 168 2.71 -0.50 -41.27
N ILE A 169 1.99 -1.62 -41.13
CA ILE A 169 1.53 -2.42 -42.27
C ILE A 169 0.59 -1.59 -43.18
N THR A 170 -0.34 -0.85 -42.60
CA THR A 170 -1.30 -0.05 -43.35
C THR A 170 -0.61 1.08 -44.15
N ILE A 171 0.35 1.77 -43.52
CA ILE A 171 1.16 2.80 -44.20
C ILE A 171 1.99 2.16 -45.34
N ALA A 172 2.59 1.01 -45.11
CA ALA A 172 3.38 0.30 -46.13
C ALA A 172 2.47 -0.11 -47.34
N LEU A 173 1.27 -0.61 -47.09
CA LEU A 173 0.30 -0.95 -48.12
C LEU A 173 -0.14 0.28 -48.90
N LEU A 174 -0.41 1.39 -48.28
CA LEU A 174 -0.76 2.65 -48.97
C LEU A 174 0.44 3.17 -49.79
N ALA A 175 1.63 3.16 -49.25
CA ALA A 175 2.85 3.59 -49.95
C ALA A 175 3.19 2.70 -51.14
N SER A 176 2.79 1.42 -51.16
CA SER A 176 2.98 0.53 -52.32
C SER A 176 2.15 0.92 -53.55
N VAL A 177 1.04 1.63 -53.36
CA VAL A 177 0.24 2.21 -54.48
C VAL A 177 0.87 3.51 -54.96
N HIS A 178 1.16 4.43 -54.03
CA HIS A 178 1.85 5.66 -54.34
C HIS A 178 2.47 6.26 -53.04
N PRO A 179 3.77 6.65 -53.04
CA PRO A 179 4.45 7.15 -51.84
C PRO A 179 3.75 8.33 -51.14
N ALA A 180 3.12 9.22 -51.93
CA ALA A 180 2.37 10.36 -51.40
C ALA A 180 1.22 9.95 -50.47
N LEU A 181 0.69 8.72 -50.57
CA LEU A 181 -0.38 8.25 -49.70
C LEU A 181 0.08 8.04 -48.26
N ALA A 182 1.39 7.87 -48.03
CA ALA A 182 1.94 7.86 -46.69
C ALA A 182 1.70 9.20 -45.96
N LEU A 183 1.60 10.32 -46.68
CA LEU A 183 1.26 11.62 -46.08
C LEU A 183 -0.13 11.66 -45.47
N LEU A 184 -1.04 10.73 -45.83
CA LEU A 184 -2.33 10.63 -45.16
C LEU A 184 -2.19 10.40 -43.66
N ALA A 185 -1.12 9.72 -43.23
CA ALA A 185 -0.80 9.56 -41.81
C ALA A 185 -0.49 10.91 -41.12
N ALA A 186 0.08 11.89 -41.85
CA ALA A 186 0.34 13.22 -41.30
C ALA A 186 -0.97 14.00 -41.07
N PHE A 187 -1.97 13.82 -41.92
CA PHE A 187 -3.30 14.42 -41.74
C PHE A 187 -4.08 13.80 -40.56
N ALA A 188 -3.64 12.68 -40.03
CA ALA A 188 -4.14 12.14 -38.76
C ALA A 188 -3.50 12.80 -37.52
N LEU A 189 -2.41 13.59 -37.65
CA LEU A 189 -1.76 14.27 -36.54
C LEU A 189 -2.68 15.19 -35.72
N PRO A 190 -3.61 15.99 -36.34
CA PRO A 190 -4.55 16.77 -35.54
C PRO A 190 -5.43 15.91 -34.61
N THR A 191 -5.82 14.70 -35.04
CA THR A 191 -6.59 13.78 -34.19
C THR A 191 -5.74 13.26 -33.02
N VAL A 192 -4.44 13.08 -33.26
CA VAL A 192 -3.43 12.73 -32.26
C VAL A 192 -3.29 13.86 -31.22
N LEU A 193 -3.07 15.07 -31.69
CA LEU A 193 -2.88 16.24 -30.82
C LEU A 193 -4.11 16.47 -29.92
N THR A 194 -5.30 16.40 -30.49
CA THR A 194 -6.54 16.54 -29.70
C THR A 194 -6.73 15.40 -28.72
N SER A 195 -6.34 14.17 -29.05
CA SER A 195 -6.41 13.01 -28.15
C SER A 195 -5.41 13.11 -27.00
N THR A 196 -4.21 13.68 -27.20
CA THR A 196 -3.20 13.87 -26.14
C THR A 196 -3.48 15.08 -25.26
N TRP A 197 -4.07 16.13 -25.81
CA TRP A 197 -4.43 17.35 -25.09
C TRP A 197 -5.67 17.18 -24.20
N ARG A 198 -6.66 16.42 -24.66
CA ARG A 198 -7.92 16.16 -23.95
C ARG A 198 -7.75 15.71 -22.49
N PRO A 199 -6.91 14.70 -22.15
CA PRO A 199 -6.72 14.29 -20.76
C PRO A 199 -6.15 15.38 -19.86
N ALA A 200 -5.31 16.27 -20.39
CA ALA A 200 -4.75 17.39 -19.64
C ALA A 200 -5.84 18.42 -19.26
N VAL A 201 -6.73 18.74 -20.22
CA VAL A 201 -7.86 19.65 -19.98
C VAL A 201 -8.84 19.06 -18.97
N GLU A 202 -9.17 17.78 -19.11
CA GLU A 202 -10.03 17.07 -18.15
C GLU A 202 -9.40 17.01 -16.75
N ARG A 203 -8.08 16.78 -16.65
CA ARG A 203 -7.36 16.78 -15.35
C ARG A 203 -7.44 18.12 -14.66
N THR A 204 -7.18 19.23 -15.35
CA THR A 204 -7.30 20.58 -14.78
C THR A 204 -8.73 20.87 -14.31
N ALA A 205 -9.74 20.40 -15.04
CA ALA A 205 -11.14 20.52 -14.62
C ALA A 205 -11.44 19.65 -13.37
N GLN A 206 -10.88 18.45 -13.29
CA GLN A 206 -10.99 17.56 -12.10
C GLN A 206 -10.30 18.16 -10.87
N GLU A 207 -9.15 18.79 -11.05
CA GLU A 207 -8.45 19.48 -9.95
C GLU A 207 -9.27 20.63 -9.38
N ARG A 208 -9.88 21.46 -10.24
CA ARG A 208 -10.82 22.53 -9.84
C ARG A 208 -12.06 21.97 -9.12
N ALA A 209 -12.53 20.81 -9.52
CA ALA A 209 -13.66 20.12 -8.89
C ALA A 209 -13.29 19.39 -7.58
N GLY A 210 -12.02 19.35 -7.19
CA GLY A 210 -11.51 18.50 -6.13
C GLY A 210 -12.20 18.68 -4.77
N GLN A 211 -12.49 19.92 -4.37
CA GLN A 211 -13.19 20.20 -3.11
C GLN A 211 -14.63 19.69 -3.12
N ALA A 212 -15.37 19.97 -4.19
CA ALA A 212 -16.76 19.53 -4.34
C ALA A 212 -16.86 17.99 -4.38
N ASN A 213 -15.94 17.34 -5.09
CA ASN A 213 -15.86 15.87 -5.16
C ASN A 213 -15.51 15.23 -3.81
N ARG A 214 -14.62 15.83 -3.02
CA ARG A 214 -14.32 15.35 -1.65
C ARG A 214 -15.55 15.44 -0.76
N LEU A 215 -16.27 16.58 -0.81
CA LEU A 215 -17.51 16.76 -0.06
C LEU A 215 -18.58 15.73 -0.48
N ALA A 216 -18.80 15.55 -1.77
CA ALA A 216 -19.77 14.58 -2.28
C ALA A 216 -19.44 13.15 -1.83
N ARG A 217 -18.15 12.78 -1.81
CA ARG A 217 -17.68 11.48 -1.32
C ARG A 217 -17.87 11.34 0.17
N HIS A 218 -17.52 12.36 0.95
CA HIS A 218 -17.72 12.36 2.40
C HIS A 218 -19.20 12.17 2.77
N LEU A 219 -20.09 12.93 2.15
CA LEU A 219 -21.54 12.82 2.38
C LEU A 219 -22.08 11.42 1.98
N PHE A 220 -21.54 10.83 0.90
CA PHE A 220 -21.89 9.46 0.50
C PHE A 220 -21.45 8.44 1.55
N THR A 221 -20.21 8.53 2.01
CA THR A 221 -19.67 7.64 3.04
C THR A 221 -20.48 7.76 4.34
N THR A 222 -20.80 9.00 4.76
CA THR A 222 -21.64 9.26 5.95
C THR A 222 -23.03 8.63 5.82
N ALA A 223 -23.61 8.64 4.61
CA ALA A 223 -24.95 8.06 4.40
C ALA A 223 -24.95 6.51 4.32
N THR A 224 -23.82 5.89 3.94
CA THR A 224 -23.78 4.46 3.57
C THR A 224 -22.99 3.57 4.53
N THR A 225 -22.20 4.15 5.44
CA THR A 225 -21.43 3.38 6.42
C THR A 225 -22.20 3.16 7.73
N ALA A 226 -21.87 2.08 8.44
CA ALA A 226 -22.55 1.72 9.68
C ALA A 226 -22.28 2.66 10.85
N ALA A 227 -21.05 3.22 10.93
CA ALA A 227 -20.64 4.07 12.06
C ALA A 227 -21.57 5.29 12.28
N PRO A 228 -21.83 6.16 11.28
CA PRO A 228 -22.75 7.27 11.45
C PRO A 228 -24.24 6.90 11.34
N GLY A 229 -24.52 5.63 11.05
CA GLY A 229 -25.89 5.18 10.74
C GLY A 229 -26.91 5.41 11.85
N LYS A 230 -26.51 5.36 13.13
CA LYS A 230 -27.37 5.68 14.28
C LYS A 230 -27.73 7.16 14.31
N GLU A 231 -26.73 8.02 14.22
CA GLU A 231 -26.90 9.48 14.30
C GLU A 231 -27.71 10.03 13.13
N VAL A 232 -27.43 9.55 11.91
CA VAL A 232 -28.20 9.92 10.71
C VAL A 232 -29.69 9.60 10.86
N ARG A 233 -30.03 8.46 11.51
CA ARG A 233 -31.42 8.06 11.74
C ARG A 233 -32.07 8.83 12.87
N VAL A 234 -31.37 8.99 14.00
CA VAL A 234 -31.89 9.71 15.17
C VAL A 234 -32.11 11.19 14.85
N THR A 235 -31.21 11.81 14.11
CA THR A 235 -31.31 13.23 13.74
C THR A 235 -32.23 13.47 12.54
N GLY A 236 -32.62 12.44 11.79
CA GLY A 236 -33.47 12.56 10.61
C GLY A 236 -32.84 13.29 9.42
N ILE A 237 -31.51 13.51 9.42
CA ILE A 237 -30.80 14.33 8.40
C ILE A 237 -30.60 13.62 7.05
N GLY A 238 -31.04 12.38 6.88
CA GLY A 238 -30.77 11.59 5.68
C GLY A 238 -31.16 12.29 4.38
N ARG A 239 -32.34 12.95 4.31
CA ARG A 239 -32.77 13.70 3.12
C ARG A 239 -31.86 14.90 2.85
N ARG A 240 -31.41 15.59 3.91
CA ARG A 240 -30.50 16.74 3.79
C ARG A 240 -29.13 16.32 3.27
N ILE A 241 -28.60 15.19 3.76
CA ILE A 241 -27.33 14.60 3.26
C ILE A 241 -27.46 14.26 1.78
N ALA A 242 -28.58 13.62 1.35
CA ALA A 242 -28.80 13.27 -0.05
C ALA A 242 -28.87 14.49 -0.96
N ALA A 243 -29.59 15.56 -0.54
CA ALA A 243 -29.65 16.81 -1.28
C ALA A 243 -28.28 17.50 -1.36
N ALA A 244 -27.59 17.65 -0.23
CA ALA A 244 -26.25 18.26 -0.18
C ALA A 244 -25.23 17.47 -1.05
N ARG A 245 -25.33 16.13 -1.10
CA ARG A 245 -24.51 15.30 -1.97
C ARG A 245 -24.78 15.59 -3.44
N ARG A 246 -26.06 15.69 -3.84
CA ARG A 246 -26.44 16.02 -5.21
C ARG A 246 -25.84 17.37 -5.62
N ASP A 247 -26.03 18.40 -4.82
CA ASP A 247 -25.51 19.74 -5.09
C ASP A 247 -23.98 19.78 -5.18
N ALA A 248 -23.31 19.06 -4.29
CA ALA A 248 -21.85 18.94 -4.33
C ALA A 248 -21.38 18.21 -5.58
N PHE A 249 -22.08 17.13 -5.98
CA PHE A 249 -21.76 16.39 -7.19
C PHE A 249 -21.97 17.22 -8.45
N GLU A 250 -23.09 17.95 -8.57
CA GLU A 250 -23.40 18.81 -9.71
C GLU A 250 -22.36 19.93 -9.85
N ARG A 251 -21.98 20.58 -8.75
CA ARG A 251 -20.91 21.60 -8.76
C ARG A 251 -19.55 21.02 -9.16
N GLY A 252 -19.24 19.79 -8.78
CA GLY A 252 -18.02 19.10 -9.18
C GLY A 252 -18.05 18.64 -10.64
N TYR A 253 -19.23 18.26 -11.15
CA TYR A 253 -19.38 17.73 -12.51
C TYR A 253 -19.43 18.80 -13.59
N ALA A 254 -20.02 19.96 -13.31
CA ALA A 254 -20.22 21.03 -14.30
C ALA A 254 -18.92 21.46 -15.03
N PRO A 255 -17.79 21.76 -14.33
CA PRO A 255 -16.55 22.13 -15.01
C PRO A 255 -15.96 20.97 -15.84
N ILE A 256 -16.17 19.72 -15.42
CA ILE A 256 -15.71 18.53 -16.16
C ILE A 256 -16.54 18.34 -17.42
N ALA A 257 -17.86 18.51 -17.33
CA ALA A 257 -18.75 18.44 -18.50
C ALA A 257 -18.41 19.51 -19.54
N ALA A 258 -18.19 20.76 -19.11
CA ALA A 258 -17.78 21.84 -20.01
C ALA A 258 -16.44 21.53 -20.72
N ALA A 259 -15.45 21.03 -19.98
CA ALA A 259 -14.16 20.61 -20.53
C ALA A 259 -14.32 19.49 -21.57
N ARG A 260 -15.19 18.51 -21.32
CA ARG A 260 -15.48 17.40 -22.24
C ARG A 260 -16.16 17.87 -23.50
N TRP A 261 -17.14 18.76 -23.39
CA TRP A 261 -17.80 19.33 -24.57
C TRP A 261 -16.85 20.15 -25.44
N GLY A 262 -16.03 21.03 -24.82
CA GLY A 262 -15.03 21.80 -25.55
C GLY A 262 -14.01 20.91 -26.27
N SER A 263 -13.52 19.88 -25.62
CA SER A 263 -12.57 18.93 -26.22
C SER A 263 -13.21 18.08 -27.32
N ALA A 264 -14.51 17.76 -27.23
CA ALA A 264 -15.22 17.00 -28.24
C ALA A 264 -15.35 17.80 -29.55
N VAL A 265 -15.62 19.12 -29.50
CA VAL A 265 -15.70 19.99 -30.68
C VAL A 265 -14.35 19.98 -31.43
N TRP A 266 -13.25 20.21 -30.73
CA TRP A 266 -11.92 20.19 -31.36
C TRP A 266 -11.57 18.82 -31.96
N HIS A 267 -11.96 17.76 -31.29
CA HIS A 267 -11.74 16.40 -31.80
C HIS A 267 -12.55 16.13 -33.07
N THR A 268 -13.82 16.60 -33.12
CA THR A 268 -14.66 16.49 -34.33
C THR A 268 -14.05 17.26 -35.49
N LEU A 269 -13.53 18.49 -35.26
CA LEU A 269 -12.86 19.26 -36.32
C LEU A 269 -11.59 18.55 -36.84
N ALA A 270 -10.81 17.96 -35.95
CA ALA A 270 -9.62 17.17 -36.33
C ALA A 270 -10.00 15.98 -37.23
N TRP A 271 -11.10 15.29 -36.91
CA TRP A 271 -11.62 14.19 -37.73
C TRP A 271 -12.16 14.67 -39.09
N ALA A 272 -12.77 15.85 -39.15
CA ALA A 272 -13.20 16.44 -40.39
C ALA A 272 -12.02 16.75 -41.34
N VAL A 273 -10.90 17.25 -40.79
CA VAL A 273 -9.65 17.45 -41.55
C VAL A 273 -9.13 16.13 -42.14
N PHE A 274 -9.08 15.08 -41.31
CA PHE A 274 -8.66 13.75 -41.78
C PHE A 274 -9.61 13.22 -42.87
N GLY A 275 -10.91 13.34 -42.65
CA GLY A 275 -11.94 12.91 -43.64
C GLY A 275 -11.77 13.60 -44.99
N ALA A 276 -11.55 14.92 -45.00
CA ALA A 276 -11.28 15.67 -46.20
C ALA A 276 -10.01 15.20 -46.93
N ALA A 277 -8.92 14.98 -46.19
CA ALA A 277 -7.67 14.45 -46.73
C ALA A 277 -7.84 13.02 -47.28
N TYR A 278 -8.64 12.18 -46.64
CA TYR A 278 -8.93 10.82 -47.10
C TYR A 278 -9.72 10.81 -48.39
N VAL A 279 -10.79 11.65 -48.52
CA VAL A 279 -11.50 11.84 -49.76
C VAL A 279 -10.58 12.37 -50.86
N GLY A 280 -9.74 13.35 -50.52
CA GLY A 280 -8.71 13.89 -51.45
C GLY A 280 -7.74 12.80 -51.93
N ALA A 281 -7.30 11.89 -51.05
CA ALA A 281 -6.43 10.78 -51.42
C ALA A 281 -7.11 9.79 -52.41
N ILE A 282 -8.39 9.50 -52.21
CA ILE A 282 -9.16 8.65 -53.13
C ILE A 282 -9.26 9.32 -54.51
N VAL A 283 -9.65 10.61 -54.57
CA VAL A 283 -9.72 11.36 -55.81
C VAL A 283 -8.35 11.44 -56.50
N PHE A 284 -7.29 11.69 -55.75
CA PHE A 284 -5.90 11.72 -56.26
C PHE A 284 -5.54 10.39 -56.93
N VAL A 285 -5.78 9.26 -56.30
CA VAL A 285 -5.45 7.93 -56.84
C VAL A 285 -6.31 7.61 -58.06
N ALA A 286 -7.59 7.91 -58.04
CA ALA A 286 -8.52 7.60 -59.12
C ALA A 286 -8.36 8.53 -60.32
N ALA A 287 -8.25 9.85 -60.14
CA ALA A 287 -8.27 10.84 -61.20
C ALA A 287 -6.90 11.31 -61.68
N VAL A 288 -5.91 11.44 -60.76
CA VAL A 288 -4.55 11.95 -61.07
C VAL A 288 -3.60 10.81 -61.39
N VAL A 289 -3.47 9.83 -60.48
CA VAL A 289 -2.61 8.66 -60.70
C VAL A 289 -3.21 7.71 -61.74
N LYS A 290 -4.53 7.71 -61.88
CA LYS A 290 -5.29 6.80 -62.76
C LYS A 290 -4.96 5.33 -62.48
N ALA A 291 -4.83 5.00 -61.18
CA ALA A 291 -4.50 3.68 -60.74
C ALA A 291 -5.58 2.66 -61.07
N PRO A 292 -5.24 1.39 -61.25
CA PRO A 292 -6.20 0.32 -61.44
C PRO A 292 -7.30 0.31 -60.34
N PRO A 293 -8.54 -0.11 -60.67
CA PRO A 293 -9.62 -0.17 -59.68
C PRO A 293 -9.28 -0.98 -58.43
N ALA A 294 -8.45 -1.98 -58.56
CA ALA A 294 -7.94 -2.79 -57.41
C ALA A 294 -7.13 -1.97 -56.41
N ASP A 295 -6.31 -1.04 -56.90
CA ASP A 295 -5.49 -0.16 -56.04
C ASP A 295 -6.37 0.89 -55.37
N VAL A 296 -7.41 1.38 -56.04
CA VAL A 296 -8.43 2.26 -55.44
C VAL A 296 -9.15 1.54 -54.30
N LEU A 297 -9.49 0.25 -54.47
CA LEU A 297 -10.08 -0.58 -53.41
C LEU A 297 -9.14 -0.72 -52.19
N LEU A 298 -7.84 -0.86 -52.43
CA LEU A 298 -6.85 -0.89 -51.35
C LEU A 298 -6.85 0.44 -50.58
N VAL A 299 -6.82 1.58 -51.28
CA VAL A 299 -6.81 2.91 -50.64
C VAL A 299 -8.12 3.15 -49.87
N LEU A 300 -9.26 2.72 -50.38
CA LEU A 300 -10.53 2.76 -49.66
C LEU A 300 -10.50 1.92 -48.41
N ALA A 301 -10.06 0.68 -48.49
CA ALA A 301 -10.05 -0.24 -47.35
C ALA A 301 -8.99 0.11 -46.31
N ALA A 302 -7.75 0.41 -46.72
CA ALA A 302 -6.64 0.73 -45.83
C ALA A 302 -6.80 2.16 -45.27
N GLY A 303 -7.18 3.14 -46.09
CA GLY A 303 -7.32 4.53 -45.66
C GLY A 303 -8.45 4.73 -44.65
N SER A 304 -9.58 4.03 -44.81
CA SER A 304 -10.68 4.10 -43.84
C SER A 304 -10.27 3.61 -42.43
N ARG A 305 -9.32 2.67 -42.35
CA ARG A 305 -8.83 2.13 -41.08
C ARG A 305 -7.68 2.92 -40.48
N LEU A 306 -6.96 3.67 -41.34
CA LEU A 306 -5.74 4.40 -40.90
C LEU A 306 -6.04 5.33 -39.74
N SER A 307 -7.11 6.10 -39.79
CA SER A 307 -7.48 7.03 -38.72
C SER A 307 -7.81 6.31 -37.42
N ALA A 308 -8.50 5.16 -37.49
CA ALA A 308 -8.80 4.36 -36.31
C ALA A 308 -7.51 3.78 -35.68
N TYR A 309 -6.56 3.33 -36.50
CA TYR A 309 -5.28 2.81 -36.00
C TYR A 309 -4.39 3.90 -35.42
N VAL A 310 -4.36 5.08 -36.05
CA VAL A 310 -3.67 6.24 -35.49
C VAL A 310 -4.31 6.66 -34.17
N GLY A 311 -5.64 6.80 -34.14
CA GLY A 311 -6.37 7.17 -32.93
C GLY A 311 -6.16 6.17 -31.78
N ALA A 312 -6.21 4.86 -32.08
CA ALA A 312 -5.97 3.81 -31.10
C ALA A 312 -4.51 3.80 -30.60
N THR A 313 -3.52 3.94 -31.51
CA THR A 313 -2.10 3.99 -31.16
C THR A 313 -1.82 5.15 -30.20
N VAL A 314 -2.34 6.33 -30.52
CA VAL A 314 -2.12 7.53 -29.71
C VAL A 314 -2.90 7.48 -28.41
N GLY A 315 -4.13 7.00 -28.46
CA GLY A 315 -4.95 6.77 -27.27
C GLY A 315 -4.24 5.86 -26.27
N GLU A 316 -3.71 4.72 -26.75
CA GLU A 316 -2.95 3.78 -25.90
C GLU A 316 -1.65 4.38 -25.37
N ILE A 317 -0.88 5.09 -26.22
CA ILE A 317 0.33 5.79 -25.77
C ILE A 317 -0.01 6.87 -24.73
N GLY A 318 -1.10 7.63 -24.95
CA GLY A 318 -1.59 8.64 -24.02
C GLY A 318 -2.01 8.02 -22.69
N PHE A 319 -2.71 6.90 -22.73
CA PHE A 319 -3.13 6.15 -21.55
C PHE A 319 -1.92 5.57 -20.80
N LEU A 320 -0.97 5.00 -21.53
CA LEU A 320 0.27 4.48 -20.98
C LEU A 320 1.05 5.58 -20.24
N ARG A 321 1.21 6.75 -20.88
CA ARG A 321 1.94 7.90 -20.28
C ARG A 321 1.18 8.52 -19.10
N GLY A 322 -0.12 8.73 -19.25
CA GLY A 322 -0.90 9.50 -18.28
C GLY A 322 -1.36 8.71 -17.04
N PHE A 323 -1.47 7.41 -17.17
CA PHE A 323 -2.04 6.58 -16.10
C PHE A 323 -1.09 5.46 -15.64
N TRP A 324 -0.63 4.61 -16.55
CA TRP A 324 0.15 3.42 -16.18
C TRP A 324 1.57 3.74 -15.74
N MET A 325 2.21 4.72 -16.37
CA MET A 325 3.54 5.16 -15.94
C MET A 325 3.52 5.82 -14.57
N ASP A 326 2.46 6.53 -14.21
CA ASP A 326 2.33 7.14 -12.87
C ASP A 326 2.19 6.06 -11.79
N GLY A 327 1.35 5.04 -12.01
CA GLY A 327 1.22 3.89 -11.11
C GLY A 327 2.53 3.12 -10.93
N SER A 328 3.25 2.86 -12.03
CA SER A 328 4.55 2.16 -11.99
C SER A 328 5.63 2.96 -11.25
N ARG A 329 5.64 4.31 -11.37
CA ARG A 329 6.54 5.20 -10.62
C ARG A 329 6.27 5.15 -9.12
N ARG A 330 5.01 5.06 -8.71
CA ARG A 330 4.62 4.94 -7.29
C ARG A 330 5.07 3.61 -6.70
N LEU A 331 4.95 2.52 -7.45
CA LEU A 331 5.46 1.22 -7.02
C LEU A 331 6.99 1.24 -6.89
N ALA A 332 7.69 1.75 -7.90
CA ALA A 332 9.15 1.88 -7.87
C ALA A 332 9.61 2.80 -6.73
N TRP A 333 8.88 3.88 -6.46
CA TRP A 333 9.14 4.75 -5.31
C TRP A 333 8.98 3.99 -3.98
N LEU A 334 7.95 3.14 -3.84
CA LEU A 334 7.77 2.33 -2.64
C LEU A 334 8.89 1.29 -2.47
N GLU A 335 9.35 0.67 -3.57
CA GLU A 335 10.51 -0.23 -3.56
C GLU A 335 11.79 0.48 -3.11
N ASP A 336 12.06 1.67 -3.68
CA ASP A 336 13.23 2.48 -3.36
C ASP A 336 13.16 2.98 -1.90
N TYR A 337 11.97 3.35 -1.43
CA TYR A 337 11.73 3.75 -0.04
C TYR A 337 11.99 2.58 0.93
N ALA A 338 11.41 1.41 0.68
CA ALA A 338 11.65 0.23 1.51
C ALA A 338 13.14 -0.16 1.53
N ALA A 339 13.82 -0.05 0.38
CA ALA A 339 15.25 -0.32 0.30
C ALA A 339 16.10 0.72 1.05
N SER A 340 15.70 2.00 1.05
CA SER A 340 16.42 3.06 1.78
C SER A 340 16.35 2.92 3.30
N LEU A 341 15.30 2.27 3.79
CA LEU A 341 15.11 1.98 5.21
C LEU A 341 15.67 0.60 5.63
N ALA A 342 16.22 -0.17 4.70
CA ALA A 342 16.92 -1.41 5.04
C ALA A 342 18.07 -1.09 5.99
N SER A 343 17.99 -1.59 7.23
CA SER A 343 18.94 -1.24 8.28
C SER A 343 20.34 -1.78 7.97
N HIS A 344 21.36 -0.98 8.24
CA HIS A 344 22.76 -1.40 8.25
C HIS A 344 23.09 -2.14 9.56
N ALA A 345 22.24 -3.11 9.92
CA ALA A 345 22.41 -3.90 11.13
C ALA A 345 23.50 -4.94 10.90
N ASP A 346 24.58 -4.82 11.67
CA ASP A 346 25.77 -5.66 11.56
C ASP A 346 26.09 -6.41 12.87
N ARG A 347 25.24 -6.26 13.88
CA ARG A 347 25.40 -6.93 15.17
C ARG A 347 24.30 -7.96 15.40
N PRO A 348 24.62 -9.14 15.90
CA PRO A 348 23.60 -10.14 16.23
C PRO A 348 22.73 -9.67 17.40
N VAL A 349 21.51 -10.21 17.46
CA VAL A 349 20.64 -10.02 18.63
C VAL A 349 21.25 -10.78 19.82
N PRO A 350 21.36 -10.17 21.02
CA PRO A 350 21.86 -10.87 22.18
C PRO A 350 20.96 -12.06 22.57
N GLY A 351 21.57 -13.13 23.05
CA GLY A 351 20.84 -14.31 23.53
C GLY A 351 20.15 -14.10 24.87
N ALA A 352 20.77 -13.28 25.74
CA ALA A 352 20.25 -12.85 27.02
C ALA A 352 20.73 -11.43 27.31
N LEU A 353 20.09 -10.74 28.25
CA LEU A 353 20.53 -9.44 28.75
C LEU A 353 21.42 -9.65 29.99
N ALA A 354 22.62 -9.11 29.95
CA ALA A 354 23.56 -9.18 31.08
C ALA A 354 23.47 -7.92 31.97
N ARG A 355 23.44 -6.74 31.36
CA ARG A 355 23.36 -5.44 32.06
C ARG A 355 21.98 -4.80 31.94
N GLY A 356 21.37 -4.93 30.80
CA GLY A 356 20.05 -4.37 30.50
C GLY A 356 20.02 -3.43 29.32
N ILE A 357 19.08 -2.47 29.34
CA ILE A 357 18.88 -1.48 28.29
C ILE A 357 19.21 -0.10 28.86
N ARG A 358 20.08 0.64 28.16
CA ARG A 358 20.54 1.97 28.58
C ARG A 358 20.22 3.00 27.51
N LEU A 359 19.57 4.08 27.91
CA LEU A 359 19.29 5.25 27.10
C LEU A 359 20.27 6.35 27.48
N GLU A 360 20.86 7.01 26.49
CA GLU A 360 21.82 8.11 26.65
C GLU A 360 21.41 9.31 25.81
N GLY A 361 20.94 10.38 26.45
CA GLY A 361 20.58 11.63 25.81
C GLY A 361 19.49 11.49 24.73
N VAL A 362 18.56 10.56 24.92
CA VAL A 362 17.55 10.21 23.91
C VAL A 362 16.52 11.31 23.79
N SER A 363 16.44 11.92 22.60
CA SER A 363 15.36 12.85 22.26
C SER A 363 14.60 12.34 21.04
N PHE A 364 13.30 12.61 21.01
CA PHE A 364 12.44 12.18 19.91
C PHE A 364 11.31 13.15 19.64
N ALA A 365 11.10 13.41 18.34
CA ALA A 365 9.93 14.07 17.78
C ALA A 365 9.29 13.19 16.72
N TYR A 366 7.95 13.14 16.67
CA TYR A 366 7.25 12.41 15.62
C TYR A 366 7.45 13.04 14.23
N PRO A 367 7.41 12.24 13.15
CA PRO A 367 7.46 12.77 11.79
C PRO A 367 6.49 13.93 11.58
N ALA A 368 6.90 14.93 10.80
CA ALA A 368 6.13 16.14 10.50
C ALA A 368 5.83 17.07 11.71
N THR A 369 6.43 16.84 12.88
CA THR A 369 6.36 17.76 14.03
C THR A 369 7.75 18.20 14.46
N SER A 370 7.85 19.40 15.01
CA SER A 370 9.10 19.89 15.65
C SER A 370 9.05 19.77 17.19
N ARG A 371 7.91 19.38 17.74
CA ARG A 371 7.73 19.24 19.19
C ARG A 371 8.41 17.96 19.67
N LEU A 372 9.37 18.09 20.57
CA LEU A 372 9.96 16.95 21.25
C LEU A 372 8.92 16.32 22.19
N VAL A 373 8.78 15.00 22.08
CA VAL A 373 7.93 14.18 22.97
C VAL A 373 8.81 13.49 24.01
N LEU A 374 10.08 13.31 23.71
CA LEU A 374 11.15 12.95 24.66
C LEU A 374 12.31 13.92 24.44
N ASP A 375 12.88 14.44 25.52
CA ASP A 375 13.94 15.45 25.52
C ASP A 375 15.04 15.06 26.50
N ASP A 376 16.20 14.70 25.99
CA ASP A 376 17.41 14.34 26.76
C ASP A 376 17.20 13.24 27.81
N VAL A 377 16.47 12.19 27.43
CA VAL A 377 16.15 11.07 28.33
C VAL A 377 17.38 10.18 28.50
N SER A 378 17.87 10.09 29.74
CA SER A 378 18.98 9.21 30.14
C SER A 378 18.55 8.34 31.30
N VAL A 379 18.47 7.02 31.10
CA VAL A 379 18.05 6.05 32.11
C VAL A 379 18.59 4.66 31.78
N THR A 380 18.86 3.88 32.80
CA THR A 380 19.24 2.46 32.68
C THR A 380 18.11 1.59 33.20
N LEU A 381 17.66 0.63 32.40
CA LEU A 381 16.69 -0.40 32.74
C LEU A 381 17.49 -1.68 33.03
N PRO A 382 17.66 -2.10 34.31
CA PRO A 382 18.52 -3.22 34.64
C PRO A 382 17.99 -4.55 34.11
N ALA A 383 18.88 -5.44 33.72
CA ALA A 383 18.51 -6.81 33.34
C ALA A 383 17.81 -7.52 34.51
N GLY A 384 16.76 -8.28 34.19
CA GLY A 384 15.96 -9.01 35.18
C GLY A 384 14.96 -8.17 35.99
N ALA A 385 14.98 -6.83 35.85
CA ALA A 385 14.12 -5.94 36.62
C ALA A 385 12.70 -5.79 36.04
N ILE A 386 11.76 -5.56 36.94
CA ILE A 386 10.42 -5.03 36.60
C ILE A 386 10.52 -3.51 36.70
N VAL A 387 10.42 -2.85 35.57
CA VAL A 387 10.52 -1.38 35.45
C VAL A 387 9.16 -0.78 35.15
N ALA A 388 8.69 0.13 36.01
CA ALA A 388 7.46 0.87 35.78
C ALA A 388 7.76 2.26 35.19
N ILE A 389 7.05 2.65 34.17
CA ILE A 389 7.07 4.01 33.63
C ILE A 389 5.76 4.70 34.02
N VAL A 390 5.87 5.80 34.73
CA VAL A 390 4.74 6.61 35.20
C VAL A 390 4.86 8.05 34.74
N GLY A 391 3.76 8.79 34.75
CA GLY A 391 3.72 10.20 34.36
C GLY A 391 2.34 10.56 33.80
N GLU A 392 2.10 11.85 33.62
CA GLU A 392 0.84 12.35 33.07
C GLU A 392 0.57 11.88 31.64
N ASN A 393 -0.69 12.07 31.18
CA ASN A 393 -1.04 11.77 29.81
C ASN A 393 -0.27 12.70 28.86
N GLY A 394 0.38 12.12 27.86
CA GLY A 394 1.22 12.86 26.92
C GLY A 394 2.67 13.08 27.37
N ALA A 395 3.10 12.57 28.52
CA ALA A 395 4.48 12.68 29.00
C ALA A 395 5.52 11.90 28.19
N GLY A 396 5.12 11.08 27.20
CA GLY A 396 6.03 10.33 26.34
C GLY A 396 6.18 8.84 26.66
N LYS A 397 5.39 8.29 27.60
CA LYS A 397 5.48 6.87 28.03
C LYS A 397 5.39 5.87 26.89
N THR A 398 4.31 5.90 26.12
CA THR A 398 4.09 5.03 24.95
C THR A 398 5.13 5.31 23.84
N THR A 399 5.63 6.54 23.74
CA THR A 399 6.70 6.88 22.78
C THR A 399 8.02 6.18 23.16
N LEU A 400 8.35 6.15 24.44
CA LEU A 400 9.53 5.43 24.93
C LEU A 400 9.42 3.92 24.65
N VAL A 401 8.25 3.34 24.87
CA VAL A 401 7.93 1.95 24.49
C VAL A 401 8.16 1.70 23.00
N LYS A 402 7.66 2.59 22.14
CA LYS A 402 7.82 2.46 20.67
C LYS A 402 9.29 2.55 20.24
N LEU A 403 10.11 3.36 20.91
CA LEU A 403 11.56 3.43 20.66
C LEU A 403 12.27 2.13 21.09
N LEU A 404 11.95 1.61 22.26
CA LEU A 404 12.50 0.34 22.77
C LEU A 404 12.10 -0.85 21.88
N ALA A 405 10.89 -0.84 21.31
CA ALA A 405 10.44 -1.83 20.34
C ALA A 405 11.01 -1.58 18.91
N LYS A 406 11.89 -0.59 18.74
CA LYS A 406 12.49 -0.21 17.46
C LYS A 406 11.43 0.08 16.38
N MET A 407 10.27 0.61 16.78
CA MET A 407 9.23 1.10 15.85
C MET A 407 9.60 2.46 15.27
N TYR A 408 10.42 3.23 16.00
CA TYR A 408 11.03 4.49 15.59
C TYR A 408 12.51 4.48 15.98
N GLU A 409 13.28 5.36 15.36
CA GLU A 409 14.64 5.67 15.77
C GLU A 409 14.66 7.00 16.52
N PRO A 410 15.51 7.18 17.55
CA PRO A 410 15.66 8.46 18.23
C PRO A 410 16.05 9.57 17.25
N THR A 411 15.58 10.80 17.50
CA THR A 411 16.02 12.00 16.76
C THR A 411 17.46 12.37 17.13
N SER A 412 17.82 12.17 18.41
CA SER A 412 19.19 12.31 18.91
C SER A 412 19.40 11.39 20.12
N GLY A 413 20.66 11.20 20.51
CA GLY A 413 21.04 10.24 21.54
C GLY A 413 21.12 8.80 21.04
N SER A 414 21.27 7.84 21.94
CA SER A 414 21.43 6.43 21.59
C SER A 414 20.79 5.51 22.63
N ILE A 415 20.29 4.37 22.15
CA ILE A 415 19.79 3.27 23.00
C ILE A 415 20.75 2.10 22.85
N PHE A 416 21.19 1.55 23.97
CA PHE A 416 22.08 0.40 24.03
C PHE A 416 21.37 -0.79 24.67
N VAL A 417 21.62 -1.96 24.11
CA VAL A 417 21.26 -3.26 24.68
C VAL A 417 22.57 -3.88 25.12
N ASP A 418 22.78 -3.95 26.44
CA ASP A 418 24.08 -4.15 27.04
C ASP A 418 25.10 -3.12 26.53
N ASP A 419 26.12 -3.55 25.78
CA ASP A 419 27.12 -2.65 25.17
C ASP A 419 26.87 -2.41 23.66
N THR A 420 25.81 -2.96 23.10
CA THR A 420 25.53 -2.88 21.68
C THR A 420 24.48 -1.79 21.36
N PRO A 421 24.79 -0.80 20.51
CA PRO A 421 23.77 0.14 20.07
C PRO A 421 22.62 -0.57 19.39
N LEU A 422 21.38 -0.32 19.84
CA LEU A 422 20.16 -0.94 19.29
C LEU A 422 19.99 -0.64 17.80
N ALA A 423 20.49 0.51 17.33
CA ALA A 423 20.50 0.87 15.91
C ALA A 423 21.22 -0.17 15.03
N ARG A 424 22.27 -0.81 15.55
CA ARG A 424 23.08 -1.83 14.87
C ARG A 424 22.51 -3.25 14.92
N VAL A 425 21.45 -3.49 15.70
CA VAL A 425 20.78 -4.79 15.82
C VAL A 425 19.67 -4.89 14.78
N PRO A 426 19.50 -6.02 14.03
CA PRO A 426 18.41 -6.21 13.08
C PRO A 426 17.04 -6.05 13.76
N ALA A 427 16.16 -5.22 13.20
CA ALA A 427 14.86 -4.91 13.82
C ALA A 427 13.97 -6.15 13.96
N ASP A 428 13.90 -6.98 12.91
CA ASP A 428 13.09 -8.20 12.96
C ASP A 428 13.63 -9.21 13.96
N GLY A 429 14.96 -9.34 14.04
CA GLY A 429 15.61 -10.18 15.04
C GLY A 429 15.37 -9.66 16.45
N TRP A 430 15.47 -8.35 16.68
CA TRP A 430 15.16 -7.74 17.96
C TRP A 430 13.69 -7.97 18.36
N ARG A 431 12.75 -7.66 17.46
CA ARG A 431 11.31 -7.85 17.70
C ARG A 431 10.94 -9.31 17.93
N ALA A 432 11.66 -10.26 17.31
CA ALA A 432 11.48 -11.67 17.55
C ALA A 432 11.82 -12.07 19.02
N ARG A 433 12.58 -11.24 19.73
CA ARG A 433 12.92 -11.40 21.15
C ARG A 433 12.11 -10.50 22.08
N LEU A 434 11.10 -9.78 21.55
CA LEU A 434 10.16 -8.99 22.34
C LEU A 434 8.84 -9.73 22.50
N ALA A 435 8.18 -9.48 23.61
CA ALA A 435 6.80 -9.82 23.83
C ALA A 435 6.06 -8.58 24.34
N GLY A 436 4.77 -8.45 24.08
CA GLY A 436 4.07 -7.27 24.58
C GLY A 436 2.60 -7.20 24.27
N ALA A 437 1.91 -6.46 25.12
CA ALA A 437 0.54 -6.01 24.94
C ALA A 437 0.54 -4.48 24.93
N PHE A 438 -0.05 -3.91 23.89
CA PHE A 438 -0.10 -2.47 23.66
C PHE A 438 -1.51 -1.95 23.93
N GLN A 439 -1.61 -0.69 24.34
CA GLN A 439 -2.87 -0.01 24.62
C GLN A 439 -3.80 0.03 23.40
N ASP A 440 -3.24 0.30 22.22
CA ASP A 440 -3.92 0.38 20.93
C ASP A 440 -3.86 -0.94 20.16
N PHE A 441 -4.25 -2.04 20.80
CA PHE A 441 -4.20 -3.37 20.19
C PHE A 441 -5.15 -3.49 18.99
N PHE A 442 -4.70 -4.22 17.96
CA PHE A 442 -5.53 -4.52 16.79
C PHE A 442 -6.38 -5.80 17.03
N ARG A 443 -7.65 -5.75 16.59
CA ARG A 443 -8.58 -6.87 16.63
C ARG A 443 -8.43 -7.69 15.36
N PHE A 444 -7.67 -8.78 15.43
CA PHE A 444 -7.51 -9.69 14.30
C PHE A 444 -8.73 -10.60 14.20
N GLU A 445 -9.58 -10.38 13.21
CA GLU A 445 -10.75 -11.20 12.92
C GLU A 445 -10.34 -12.53 12.24
N PHE A 446 -9.55 -13.34 12.92
CA PHE A 446 -9.10 -14.68 12.51
C PHE A 446 -9.71 -15.74 13.44
N LEU A 447 -9.32 -17.00 13.29
CA LEU A 447 -9.65 -18.02 14.29
C LEU A 447 -9.05 -17.62 15.65
N ALA A 448 -9.73 -17.95 16.74
CA ALA A 448 -9.28 -17.58 18.10
C ALA A 448 -7.84 -18.04 18.36
N ARG A 449 -7.47 -19.29 17.96
CA ARG A 449 -6.10 -19.79 18.05
C ARG A 449 -5.09 -18.92 17.30
N GLN A 450 -5.44 -18.46 16.11
CA GLN A 450 -4.55 -17.62 15.30
C GLN A 450 -4.44 -16.23 15.90
N THR A 451 -5.54 -15.65 16.37
CA THR A 451 -5.55 -14.33 17.01
C THR A 451 -4.61 -14.26 18.22
N ILE A 452 -4.53 -15.34 19.00
CA ILE A 452 -3.57 -15.47 20.11
C ILE A 452 -2.18 -15.85 19.57
N GLY A 453 -2.11 -16.89 18.73
CA GLY A 453 -0.87 -17.49 18.24
C GLY A 453 0.02 -16.56 17.42
N LEU A 454 -0.54 -15.49 16.82
CA LEU A 454 0.23 -14.45 16.12
C LEU A 454 1.30 -13.77 17.01
N GLY A 455 1.23 -13.90 18.32
CA GLY A 455 2.29 -13.43 19.22
C GLY A 455 3.63 -14.14 19.04
N ASP A 456 3.59 -15.39 18.54
CA ASP A 456 4.78 -16.16 18.17
C ASP A 456 4.52 -16.94 16.86
N PRO A 457 4.77 -16.33 15.67
CA PRO A 457 4.43 -16.90 14.38
C PRO A 457 4.92 -18.34 14.14
N PRO A 458 6.11 -18.76 14.59
CA PRO A 458 6.53 -20.15 14.46
C PRO A 458 5.61 -21.17 15.17
N ARG A 459 4.91 -20.74 16.22
CA ARG A 459 4.02 -21.59 17.04
C ARG A 459 2.55 -21.18 16.94
N VAL A 460 2.15 -20.48 15.88
CA VAL A 460 0.79 -19.96 15.70
C VAL A 460 -0.31 -21.03 15.73
N ASP A 461 0.02 -22.24 15.29
CA ASP A 461 -0.90 -23.39 15.28
C ASP A 461 -0.61 -24.40 16.41
N ASP A 462 0.31 -24.13 17.32
CA ASP A 462 0.59 -24.95 18.48
C ASP A 462 -0.48 -24.69 19.56
N GLU A 463 -1.47 -25.58 19.63
CA GLU A 463 -2.62 -25.46 20.51
C GLU A 463 -2.22 -25.41 21.99
N ARG A 464 -1.18 -26.16 22.40
CA ARG A 464 -0.69 -26.16 23.77
C ARG A 464 -0.07 -24.82 24.15
N ALA A 465 0.75 -24.26 23.26
CA ALA A 465 1.35 -22.94 23.47
C ALA A 465 0.28 -21.85 23.52
N VAL A 466 -0.74 -21.94 22.65
CA VAL A 466 -1.87 -21.00 22.61
C VAL A 466 -2.70 -21.05 23.88
N LEU A 467 -3.04 -22.26 24.39
CA LEU A 467 -3.77 -22.41 25.65
C LEU A 467 -2.97 -21.90 26.85
N ALA A 468 -1.68 -22.22 26.93
CA ALA A 468 -0.82 -21.71 27.98
C ALA A 468 -0.70 -20.17 27.93
N ALA A 469 -0.67 -19.59 26.75
CA ALA A 469 -0.71 -18.13 26.58
C ALA A 469 -2.06 -17.52 26.96
N ALA A 470 -3.17 -18.20 26.65
CA ALA A 470 -4.51 -17.78 27.06
C ALA A 470 -4.65 -17.75 28.58
N GLU A 471 -4.16 -18.79 29.27
CA GLU A 471 -4.13 -18.87 30.73
C GLU A 471 -3.28 -17.74 31.33
N ARG A 472 -2.05 -17.55 30.82
CA ARG A 472 -1.20 -16.44 31.25
C ARG A 472 -1.87 -15.08 31.06
N GLY A 473 -2.56 -14.87 29.94
CA GLY A 473 -3.27 -13.63 29.62
C GLY A 473 -4.62 -13.47 30.28
N GLY A 474 -5.11 -14.47 31.05
CA GLY A 474 -6.45 -14.44 31.64
C GLY A 474 -7.56 -14.44 30.59
N ALA A 475 -7.34 -15.13 29.47
CA ALA A 475 -8.27 -15.27 28.37
C ALA A 475 -8.91 -16.67 28.27
N ASP A 476 -8.58 -17.56 29.18
CA ASP A 476 -9.14 -18.92 29.33
C ASP A 476 -10.67 -18.89 29.38
N ASP A 477 -11.25 -18.05 30.22
CA ASP A 477 -12.68 -17.84 30.34
C ASP A 477 -13.35 -17.36 29.03
N VAL A 478 -12.61 -16.64 28.21
CA VAL A 478 -13.10 -16.20 26.88
C VAL A 478 -13.10 -17.37 25.92
N VAL A 479 -12.00 -18.14 25.87
CA VAL A 479 -11.86 -19.29 24.97
C VAL A 479 -12.88 -20.38 25.29
N GLU A 480 -13.14 -20.66 26.58
CA GLU A 480 -14.12 -21.65 27.03
C GLU A 480 -15.56 -21.30 26.62
N ARG A 481 -15.90 -20.01 26.58
CA ARG A 481 -17.23 -19.53 26.17
C ARG A 481 -17.45 -19.48 24.67
N LEU A 482 -16.38 -19.65 23.87
CA LEU A 482 -16.50 -19.64 22.42
C LEU A 482 -17.16 -20.95 21.92
N PRO A 483 -18.09 -20.88 20.94
CA PRO A 483 -18.85 -22.06 20.48
C PRO A 483 -18.00 -23.24 20.00
N ALA A 484 -16.84 -23.00 19.44
CA ALA A 484 -15.89 -23.99 18.98
C ALA A 484 -14.49 -23.81 19.62
N GLY A 485 -14.41 -23.19 20.81
CA GLY A 485 -13.17 -22.91 21.49
C GLY A 485 -12.17 -22.18 20.59
N LEU A 486 -10.93 -22.65 20.53
CA LEU A 486 -9.85 -22.09 19.70
C LEU A 486 -10.12 -22.13 18.17
N ALA A 487 -11.04 -22.97 17.70
CA ALA A 487 -11.43 -23.04 16.29
C ALA A 487 -12.53 -22.03 15.91
N THR A 488 -13.02 -21.21 16.83
CA THR A 488 -14.05 -20.20 16.57
C THR A 488 -13.50 -19.08 15.70
N GLN A 489 -14.22 -18.74 14.62
CA GLN A 489 -13.96 -17.54 13.82
C GLN A 489 -14.40 -16.30 14.60
N LEU A 490 -13.51 -15.34 14.78
CA LEU A 490 -13.79 -14.06 15.43
C LEU A 490 -14.16 -12.99 14.41
N GLY A 491 -14.98 -12.02 14.88
CA GLY A 491 -15.36 -10.84 14.08
C GLY A 491 -16.63 -11.03 13.27
N LYS A 492 -17.50 -10.02 13.32
CA LYS A 492 -18.80 -9.99 12.61
C LYS A 492 -18.71 -9.86 11.10
N SER A 493 -17.52 -9.60 10.56
CA SER A 493 -17.29 -9.49 9.12
C SER A 493 -17.33 -10.84 8.41
N TRP A 494 -17.29 -11.94 9.16
CA TRP A 494 -17.23 -13.30 8.63
C TRP A 494 -18.54 -14.06 8.85
N PRO A 495 -18.94 -14.96 7.93
CA PRO A 495 -20.03 -15.89 8.18
C PRO A 495 -19.74 -16.71 9.45
N GLN A 496 -20.70 -16.79 10.36
CA GLN A 496 -20.58 -17.47 11.66
C GLN A 496 -19.51 -16.87 12.60
N GLY A 497 -18.98 -15.69 12.27
CA GLY A 497 -18.02 -15.00 13.12
C GLY A 497 -18.65 -14.48 14.41
N VAL A 498 -17.97 -14.71 15.54
CA VAL A 498 -18.40 -14.30 16.87
C VAL A 498 -17.84 -12.93 17.20
N GLU A 499 -18.72 -11.98 17.54
CA GLU A 499 -18.29 -10.66 18.03
C GLU A 499 -17.99 -10.75 19.53
N LEU A 500 -16.86 -10.17 19.94
CA LEU A 500 -16.43 -10.12 21.33
C LEU A 500 -16.60 -8.70 21.89
N SER A 501 -16.82 -8.61 23.21
CA SER A 501 -16.75 -7.34 23.92
C SER A 501 -15.34 -6.76 23.87
N PHE A 502 -15.22 -5.44 24.14
CA PHE A 502 -13.90 -4.80 24.17
C PHE A 502 -12.95 -5.48 25.17
N GLY A 503 -13.43 -5.80 26.39
CA GLY A 503 -12.62 -6.48 27.39
C GLY A 503 -12.18 -7.90 27.00
N GLN A 504 -13.06 -8.65 26.30
CA GLN A 504 -12.70 -9.96 25.75
C GLN A 504 -11.62 -9.85 24.66
N TRP A 505 -11.73 -8.88 23.75
CA TRP A 505 -10.69 -8.59 22.77
C TRP A 505 -9.36 -8.21 23.44
N GLN A 506 -9.41 -7.44 24.53
CA GLN A 506 -8.23 -7.05 25.29
C GLN A 506 -7.54 -8.26 25.96
N LYS A 507 -8.31 -9.18 26.54
CA LYS A 507 -7.80 -10.44 27.10
C LYS A 507 -7.09 -11.28 26.03
N LEU A 508 -7.67 -11.42 24.83
CA LEU A 508 -7.02 -12.13 23.73
C LEU A 508 -5.76 -11.40 23.22
N ALA A 509 -5.76 -10.07 23.20
CA ALA A 509 -4.57 -9.29 22.85
C ALA A 509 -3.45 -9.45 23.88
N LEU A 510 -3.81 -9.55 25.16
CA LEU A 510 -2.88 -9.81 26.24
C LEU A 510 -2.30 -11.24 26.13
N ALA A 511 -3.16 -12.24 25.91
CA ALA A 511 -2.73 -13.62 25.65
C ALA A 511 -1.75 -13.70 24.47
N ARG A 512 -2.01 -12.98 23.39
CA ARG A 512 -1.11 -12.84 22.24
C ARG A 512 0.26 -12.29 22.68
N GLY A 513 0.28 -11.29 23.56
CA GLY A 513 1.52 -10.73 24.12
C GLY A 513 2.32 -11.75 24.93
N PHE A 514 1.70 -12.82 25.40
CA PHE A 514 2.34 -13.87 26.22
C PHE A 514 2.65 -15.17 25.49
N MET A 515 2.54 -15.18 24.15
CA MET A 515 2.88 -16.36 23.36
C MET A 515 4.36 -16.76 23.43
N ARG A 516 5.27 -15.79 23.62
CA ARG A 516 6.70 -16.06 23.72
C ARG A 516 7.09 -16.40 25.15
N ASP A 517 7.82 -17.53 25.30
CA ASP A 517 8.20 -18.02 26.63
C ASP A 517 9.39 -17.25 27.24
N ASP A 518 10.39 -16.89 26.40
CA ASP A 518 11.62 -16.23 26.86
C ASP A 518 11.94 -14.94 26.08
N PRO A 519 11.12 -13.88 26.21
CA PRO A 519 11.43 -12.59 25.61
C PRO A 519 12.59 -11.92 26.37
N LEU A 520 13.42 -11.13 25.67
CA LEU A 520 14.40 -10.25 26.33
C LEU A 520 13.74 -9.03 26.99
N LEU A 521 12.66 -8.56 26.38
CA LEU A 521 11.88 -7.45 26.90
C LEU A 521 10.38 -7.77 26.75
N LEU A 522 9.67 -7.80 27.86
CA LEU A 522 8.21 -7.89 27.92
C LEU A 522 7.66 -6.48 28.14
N ILE A 523 6.82 -6.02 27.22
CA ILE A 523 6.20 -4.69 27.25
C ILE A 523 4.73 -4.81 27.58
N LEU A 524 4.28 -4.11 28.61
CA LEU A 524 2.88 -4.05 29.04
C LEU A 524 2.47 -2.56 29.09
N ASP A 525 1.90 -2.06 27.99
CA ASP A 525 1.49 -0.66 27.85
C ASP A 525 -0.01 -0.52 28.12
N GLU A 526 -0.38 -0.09 29.33
CA GLU A 526 -1.75 0.02 29.86
C GLU A 526 -2.63 -1.22 29.55
N PRO A 527 -2.14 -2.43 29.84
CA PRO A 527 -2.75 -3.67 29.31
C PRO A 527 -4.13 -3.97 29.92
N THR A 528 -4.56 -3.24 30.92
CA THR A 528 -5.71 -3.57 31.78
C THR A 528 -6.76 -2.47 31.87
N ALA A 529 -6.79 -1.55 30.89
CA ALA A 529 -7.72 -0.40 30.88
C ALA A 529 -9.21 -0.82 31.01
N ALA A 530 -9.56 -2.06 30.62
CA ALA A 530 -10.94 -2.60 30.72
C ALA A 530 -11.09 -3.77 31.71
N LEU A 531 -10.07 -4.07 32.52
CA LEU A 531 -10.15 -5.07 33.58
C LEU A 531 -10.52 -4.39 34.91
N ASP A 532 -11.24 -5.13 35.75
CA ASP A 532 -11.46 -4.71 37.13
C ASP A 532 -10.15 -4.79 37.93
N ALA A 533 -10.09 -4.05 39.04
CA ALA A 533 -8.87 -3.88 39.82
C ALA A 533 -8.37 -5.20 40.44
N GLU A 534 -9.27 -6.13 40.77
CA GLU A 534 -8.95 -7.42 41.38
C GLU A 534 -8.32 -8.36 40.35
N THR A 535 -8.91 -8.48 39.17
CA THR A 535 -8.40 -9.27 38.04
C THR A 535 -7.04 -8.72 37.58
N GLU A 536 -6.87 -7.42 37.54
CA GLU A 536 -5.60 -6.77 37.21
C GLU A 536 -4.52 -7.11 38.21
N HIS A 537 -4.79 -6.95 39.50
CA HIS A 537 -3.84 -7.23 40.57
C HIS A 537 -3.38 -8.69 40.53
N ALA A 538 -4.34 -9.64 40.43
CA ALA A 538 -4.04 -11.07 40.33
C ALA A 538 -3.21 -11.41 39.07
N LEU A 539 -3.43 -10.73 37.97
CA LEU A 539 -2.67 -10.86 36.73
C LEU A 539 -1.23 -10.42 36.93
N PHE A 540 -1.01 -9.23 37.48
CA PHE A 540 0.34 -8.69 37.72
C PHE A 540 1.10 -9.45 38.81
N ASP A 541 0.45 -9.91 39.85
CA ASP A 541 1.10 -10.77 40.87
C ASP A 541 1.64 -12.06 40.25
N ARG A 542 0.88 -12.69 39.34
CA ARG A 542 1.35 -13.87 38.60
C ARG A 542 2.57 -13.54 37.74
N TYR A 543 2.57 -12.34 37.08
CA TYR A 543 3.73 -11.93 36.26
C TYR A 543 4.95 -11.57 37.09
N ALA A 544 4.79 -10.81 38.15
CA ALA A 544 5.87 -10.47 39.04
C ALA A 544 6.48 -11.75 39.65
N ALA A 545 5.65 -12.71 40.05
CA ALA A 545 6.13 -13.99 40.56
C ALA A 545 6.90 -14.79 39.50
N ALA A 546 6.38 -14.87 38.27
CA ALA A 546 7.03 -15.55 37.16
C ALA A 546 8.35 -14.86 36.73
N ALA A 547 8.40 -13.53 36.70
CA ALA A 547 9.60 -12.77 36.41
C ALA A 547 10.67 -12.99 37.49
N ARG A 548 10.28 -12.92 38.78
CA ARG A 548 11.19 -13.17 39.91
C ARG A 548 11.68 -14.62 39.98
N ALA A 549 10.87 -15.61 39.63
CA ALA A 549 11.30 -17.00 39.56
C ALA A 549 12.41 -17.18 38.51
N ARG A 550 12.23 -16.61 37.32
CA ARG A 550 13.24 -16.65 36.24
C ARG A 550 14.53 -15.92 36.61
N HIS A 551 14.43 -14.83 37.37
CA HIS A 551 15.60 -14.08 37.85
C HIS A 551 16.42 -14.89 38.85
N ARG A 552 15.79 -15.72 39.70
CA ARG A 552 16.51 -16.59 40.66
C ARG A 552 17.32 -17.71 39.99
N ASP A 553 16.85 -18.16 38.82
CA ASP A 553 17.51 -19.22 38.06
C ASP A 553 18.65 -18.68 37.17
N ALA A 554 18.63 -17.37 36.81
CA ALA A 554 19.65 -16.71 36.00
C ALA A 554 20.69 -16.05 36.92
N ARG A 555 21.88 -16.66 37.02
CA ARG A 555 22.98 -16.16 37.89
C ARG A 555 23.55 -14.79 37.48
N ASP A 556 23.37 -14.38 36.20
CA ASP A 556 23.83 -13.10 35.64
C ASP A 556 22.86 -12.63 34.57
N GLY A 557 21.93 -11.74 34.95
CA GLY A 557 21.04 -11.10 34.00
C GLY A 557 19.66 -11.75 33.89
N GLY A 558 18.82 -11.27 32.92
CA GLY A 558 17.48 -11.80 32.71
C GLY A 558 16.60 -10.87 31.88
N PRO A 559 15.37 -11.31 31.53
CA PRO A 559 14.44 -10.49 30.77
C PRO A 559 13.98 -9.27 31.60
N ILE A 560 13.81 -8.13 30.91
CA ILE A 560 13.23 -6.93 31.50
C ILE A 560 11.71 -6.96 31.28
N THR A 561 10.95 -6.69 32.34
CA THR A 561 9.51 -6.42 32.23
C THR A 561 9.28 -4.91 32.33
N LEU A 562 8.80 -4.31 31.25
CA LEU A 562 8.49 -2.88 31.18
C LEU A 562 6.98 -2.69 31.33
N LEU A 563 6.58 -2.01 32.38
CA LEU A 563 5.20 -1.73 32.71
C LEU A 563 4.91 -0.24 32.53
N VAL A 564 3.99 0.11 31.66
CA VAL A 564 3.40 1.46 31.61
C VAL A 564 2.02 1.39 32.25
N SER A 565 1.85 2.05 33.37
CA SER A 565 0.57 2.07 34.07
C SER A 565 0.37 3.42 34.76
N HIS A 566 -0.89 3.82 34.81
CA HIS A 566 -1.35 4.92 35.66
C HIS A 566 -1.94 4.43 37.00
N ARG A 567 -2.01 3.08 37.22
CA ARG A 567 -2.56 2.49 38.45
C ARG A 567 -1.42 2.15 39.42
N PHE A 568 -1.38 2.84 40.55
CA PHE A 568 -0.27 2.76 41.47
C PHE A 568 -0.19 1.43 42.28
N SER A 569 -1.30 0.69 42.40
CA SER A 569 -1.27 -0.68 42.95
C SER A 569 -0.29 -1.56 42.18
N THR A 570 -0.25 -1.41 40.88
CA THR A 570 0.63 -2.17 39.99
C THR A 570 2.05 -1.63 39.95
N VAL A 571 2.19 -0.29 39.96
CA VAL A 571 3.50 0.40 39.94
C VAL A 571 4.33 0.10 41.19
N ARG A 572 3.68 -0.03 42.33
CA ARG A 572 4.35 -0.36 43.61
C ARG A 572 5.15 -1.67 43.58
N MET A 573 4.80 -2.61 42.73
CA MET A 573 5.49 -3.91 42.63
C MET A 573 6.76 -3.85 41.78
N ALA A 574 7.04 -2.75 41.12
CA ALA A 574 8.22 -2.58 40.29
C ALA A 574 9.48 -2.42 41.11
N ASP A 575 10.58 -3.01 40.63
CA ASP A 575 11.91 -2.87 41.23
C ASP A 575 12.49 -1.46 40.97
N LEU A 576 12.11 -0.87 39.84
CA LEU A 576 12.53 0.47 39.44
C LEU A 576 11.33 1.23 38.85
N ILE A 577 11.14 2.46 39.28
CA ILE A 577 10.12 3.38 38.78
C ILE A 577 10.82 4.53 38.09
N VAL A 578 10.41 4.82 36.86
CA VAL A 578 10.87 5.96 36.04
C VAL A 578 9.71 6.93 35.87
N VAL A 579 9.87 8.14 36.35
CA VAL A 579 8.86 9.19 36.28
C VAL A 579 9.16 10.11 35.13
N LEU A 580 8.22 10.20 34.20
CA LEU A 580 8.29 11.10 33.03
C LEU A 580 7.38 12.31 33.27
N ASP A 581 7.94 13.50 33.11
CA ASP A 581 7.21 14.75 33.09
C ASP A 581 7.83 15.73 32.08
N GLY A 582 6.97 16.49 31.38
CA GLY A 582 7.43 17.48 30.41
C GLY A 582 8.42 16.92 29.36
N ALA A 583 8.22 15.67 28.91
CA ALA A 583 9.08 14.96 27.98
C ALA A 583 10.45 14.50 28.57
N ARG A 584 10.71 14.66 29.86
CA ARG A 584 11.98 14.34 30.54
C ARG A 584 11.79 13.32 31.64
N VAL A 585 12.85 12.62 31.99
CA VAL A 585 12.92 11.81 33.22
C VAL A 585 13.22 12.74 34.39
N VAL A 586 12.29 12.81 35.35
CA VAL A 586 12.40 13.70 36.50
C VAL A 586 12.78 12.96 37.78
N GLU A 587 12.35 11.71 37.94
CA GLU A 587 12.67 10.87 39.07
C GLU A 587 12.91 9.42 38.65
N VAL A 588 13.86 8.76 39.33
CA VAL A 588 14.16 7.34 39.18
C VAL A 588 14.47 6.77 40.56
N GLY A 589 13.85 5.64 40.89
CA GLY A 589 14.07 4.96 42.17
C GLY A 589 13.03 3.89 42.49
N GLY A 590 13.14 3.24 43.63
CA GLY A 590 12.11 2.34 44.15
C GLY A 590 10.92 3.09 44.76
N HIS A 591 9.80 2.39 45.01
CA HIS A 591 8.58 2.97 45.58
C HIS A 591 8.86 3.76 46.90
N ASP A 592 9.47 3.10 47.88
CA ASP A 592 9.69 3.69 49.18
C ASP A 592 10.64 4.90 49.12
N GLU A 593 11.66 4.82 48.28
CA GLU A 593 12.62 5.90 48.03
C GLU A 593 11.93 7.13 47.44
N LEU A 594 11.11 6.95 46.39
CA LEU A 594 10.40 8.05 45.72
C LEU A 594 9.30 8.66 46.61
N MET A 595 8.65 7.85 47.44
CA MET A 595 7.70 8.32 48.46
C MET A 595 8.41 9.18 49.50
N ALA A 596 9.59 8.76 49.97
CA ALA A 596 10.39 9.49 50.97
C ALA A 596 10.94 10.82 50.43
N ARG A 597 11.24 10.90 49.12
CA ARG A 597 11.67 12.15 48.45
C ARG A 597 10.55 13.21 48.39
N GLY A 598 9.27 12.83 48.45
CA GLY A 598 8.15 13.76 48.44
C GLY A 598 7.98 14.49 47.08
N GLY A 599 8.55 13.97 46.01
CA GLY A 599 8.54 14.57 44.67
C GLY A 599 7.28 14.29 43.90
N GLN A 600 7.41 14.33 42.58
CA GLN A 600 6.25 14.18 41.64
C GLN A 600 5.58 12.82 41.76
N TYR A 601 6.36 11.75 41.92
CA TYR A 601 5.82 10.42 42.15
C TYR A 601 4.87 10.38 43.35
N SER A 602 5.33 10.93 44.49
CA SER A 602 4.57 10.98 45.72
C SER A 602 3.27 11.79 45.56
N GLN A 603 3.30 12.90 44.80
CA GLN A 603 2.11 13.70 44.49
C GLN A 603 1.09 12.92 43.64
N LEU A 604 1.55 12.30 42.56
CA LEU A 604 0.70 11.48 41.68
C LEU A 604 0.08 10.30 42.44
N TYR A 605 0.88 9.64 43.29
CA TYR A 605 0.42 8.57 44.16
C TYR A 605 -0.65 9.04 45.14
N GLY A 606 -0.44 10.20 45.80
CA GLY A 606 -1.37 10.80 46.76
C GLY A 606 -2.74 11.14 46.12
N ILE A 607 -2.75 11.71 44.93
CA ILE A 607 -3.96 12.02 44.18
C ILE A 607 -4.79 10.76 43.92
N GLN A 608 -4.18 9.69 43.45
CA GLN A 608 -4.89 8.44 43.17
C GLN A 608 -5.30 7.71 44.46
N ALA A 609 -4.46 7.66 45.47
CA ALA A 609 -4.82 7.05 46.75
C ALA A 609 -6.04 7.75 47.40
N ALA A 610 -6.17 9.03 47.19
CA ALA A 610 -7.35 9.80 47.63
C ALA A 610 -8.62 9.47 46.85
N ALA A 611 -8.52 9.11 45.57
CA ALA A 611 -9.66 8.72 44.72
C ALA A 611 -10.22 7.32 45.04
N TYR A 612 -9.45 6.47 45.73
CA TYR A 612 -9.85 5.11 46.13
C TYR A 612 -10.31 5.02 47.61
N ARG A 613 -10.29 6.13 48.34
CA ARG A 613 -10.91 6.27 49.67
C ARG A 613 -12.29 6.88 49.55
#